data_a5c2f83a284330d2f8734aca087064ce
#
_entry.id   a5c2f83a284330d2f8734aca087064ce
#
_cell.length_a   1.000
_cell.length_b   1.000
_cell.length_c   1.000
_cell.angle_alpha   90.00
_cell.angle_beta   90.00
_cell.angle_gamma   90.00
#
_symmetry.space_group_name_H-M   'P 1'
#
loop_
_entity.id
_entity.type
_entity.pdbx_description
1 polymer ?
#
loop_
_entity_poly.entity_id
_entity_poly.type
_entity_poly.pdbx_seq_one_letter_code
_entity_poly.pdbx_strand_id
1 'polypeptide(L)'
;VVTADLDIMALAEAMDVFVIKETRSFGMNISLHNGIDVLRNLGAEWVGIFPVDIPLATGAEIDRLISSVNQKRCNLDRKVMGITPCGKRDGTNFLFFNTAEPIVLKYGSGSFNLHQEMARYCQLTSVIVDSYALSVDLDEKSDIDEFILHGIQNSTFQKTATWSFLQRKGYIDRIQSMGHQYEQSC
;
A
#
# COMPACT_ATOMS: atom_id res chain seq x y z
N VAL A 1 -2.83 10.85 -6.68
CA VAL A 1 -1.40 10.74 -6.32
C VAL A 1 -0.94 12.09 -5.78
N VAL A 2 -0.14 12.10 -4.71
CA VAL A 2 0.52 13.31 -4.17
C VAL A 2 2.01 13.19 -4.49
N THR A 3 2.57 14.15 -5.22
CA THR A 3 3.98 14.08 -5.63
C THR A 3 4.55 15.44 -6.05
N ALA A 4 5.87 15.60 -5.88
CA ALA A 4 6.65 16.70 -6.45
C ALA A 4 7.48 16.26 -7.68
N ASP A 5 7.50 14.97 -7.98
CA ASP A 5 8.27 14.37 -9.08
C ASP A 5 7.53 14.54 -10.41
N LEU A 6 8.20 15.14 -11.40
CA LEU A 6 7.62 15.45 -12.71
C LEU A 6 7.31 14.19 -13.53
N ASP A 7 8.13 13.15 -13.43
CA ASP A 7 7.94 11.91 -14.18
C ASP A 7 6.74 11.14 -13.62
N ILE A 8 6.58 11.12 -12.28
CA ILE A 8 5.42 10.53 -11.62
C ILE A 8 4.15 11.33 -11.96
N MET A 9 4.21 12.67 -12.01
CA MET A 9 3.08 13.50 -12.45
C MET A 9 2.65 13.13 -13.87
N ALA A 10 3.60 13.08 -14.80
CA ALA A 10 3.31 12.77 -16.21
C ALA A 10 2.72 11.34 -16.36
N LEU A 11 3.24 10.38 -15.63
CA LEU A 11 2.73 9.01 -15.63
C LEU A 11 1.30 8.95 -15.10
N ALA A 12 1.03 9.58 -13.96
CA ALA A 12 -0.30 9.60 -13.35
C ALA A 12 -1.34 10.31 -14.26
N GLU A 13 -0.97 11.45 -14.87
CA GLU A 13 -1.79 12.16 -15.82
C GLU A 13 -2.09 11.31 -17.07
N ALA A 14 -1.11 10.56 -17.58
CA ALA A 14 -1.29 9.64 -18.70
C ALA A 14 -2.24 8.46 -18.39
N MET A 15 -2.39 8.14 -17.10
CA MET A 15 -3.31 7.11 -16.60
C MET A 15 -4.66 7.67 -16.15
N ASP A 16 -4.95 8.95 -16.42
CA ASP A 16 -6.15 9.68 -15.96
C ASP A 16 -6.32 9.66 -14.43
N VAL A 17 -5.20 9.71 -13.71
CA VAL A 17 -5.18 9.74 -12.25
C VAL A 17 -5.01 11.18 -11.77
N PHE A 18 -5.89 11.62 -10.87
CA PHE A 18 -5.82 12.95 -10.26
C PHE A 18 -4.51 13.15 -9.49
N VAL A 19 -3.81 14.24 -9.80
CA VAL A 19 -2.51 14.57 -9.20
C VAL A 19 -2.61 15.80 -8.31
N ILE A 20 -2.20 15.64 -7.06
CA ILE A 20 -1.98 16.73 -6.12
C ILE A 20 -0.50 17.08 -6.20
N LYS A 21 -0.22 18.22 -6.86
CA LYS A 21 1.16 18.65 -7.16
C LYS A 21 1.75 19.36 -5.95
N GLU A 22 2.93 18.92 -5.54
CA GLU A 22 3.75 19.63 -4.55
C GLU A 22 4.89 20.39 -5.24
N THR A 23 5.26 21.54 -4.69
CA THR A 23 6.40 22.34 -5.21
C THR A 23 7.74 21.73 -4.83
N ARG A 24 7.77 20.90 -3.79
CA ARG A 24 8.92 20.14 -3.29
C ARG A 24 8.43 19.02 -2.38
N SER A 25 9.26 18.03 -2.14
CA SER A 25 8.97 17.00 -1.14
C SER A 25 9.03 17.58 0.28
N PHE A 26 7.98 17.36 1.05
CA PHE A 26 7.87 17.70 2.47
C PHE A 26 8.03 16.49 3.39
N GLY A 27 8.25 15.31 2.80
CA GLY A 27 8.23 14.01 3.47
C GLY A 27 6.82 13.41 3.52
N MET A 28 6.77 12.08 3.54
CA MET A 28 5.55 11.29 3.33
C MET A 28 4.36 11.76 4.19
N ASN A 29 4.54 11.87 5.50
CA ASN A 29 3.43 12.21 6.40
C ASN A 29 2.83 13.59 6.12
N ILE A 30 3.65 14.60 5.81
CA ILE A 30 3.19 15.96 5.50
C ILE A 30 2.49 15.97 4.15
N SER A 31 3.09 15.35 3.13
CA SER A 31 2.51 15.25 1.78
C SER A 31 1.15 14.56 1.79
N LEU A 32 1.01 13.48 2.56
CA LEU A 32 -0.26 12.79 2.71
C LEU A 32 -1.31 13.63 3.45
N HIS A 33 -0.93 14.36 4.50
CA HIS A 33 -1.86 15.29 5.17
C HIS A 33 -2.36 16.39 4.22
N ASN A 34 -1.45 17.01 3.47
CA ASN A 34 -1.82 17.99 2.45
C ASN A 34 -2.79 17.39 1.42
N GLY A 35 -2.52 16.15 0.99
CA GLY A 35 -3.38 15.42 0.08
C GLY A 35 -4.78 15.18 0.64
N ILE A 36 -4.89 14.78 1.91
CA ILE A 36 -6.16 14.58 2.59
C ILE A 36 -6.94 15.89 2.69
N ASP A 37 -6.28 17.00 3.02
CA ASP A 37 -6.93 18.30 3.11
C ASP A 37 -7.48 18.77 1.74
N VAL A 38 -6.74 18.55 0.65
CA VAL A 38 -7.24 18.81 -0.71
C VAL A 38 -8.46 17.95 -1.01
N LEU A 39 -8.42 16.65 -0.76
CA LEU A 39 -9.54 15.74 -1.01
C LEU A 39 -10.76 16.09 -0.15
N ARG A 40 -10.57 16.44 1.12
CA ARG A 40 -11.63 16.91 2.00
C ARG A 40 -12.32 18.18 1.46
N ASN A 41 -11.54 19.15 0.98
CA ASN A 41 -12.06 20.37 0.36
C ASN A 41 -12.83 20.10 -0.96
N LEU A 42 -12.51 19.00 -1.64
CA LEU A 42 -13.24 18.50 -2.80
C LEU A 42 -14.48 17.65 -2.43
N GLY A 43 -14.77 17.50 -1.14
CA GLY A 43 -15.94 16.78 -0.65
C GLY A 43 -15.73 15.28 -0.37
N ALA A 44 -14.49 14.80 -0.36
CA ALA A 44 -14.23 13.40 0.01
C ALA A 44 -14.47 13.19 1.52
N GLU A 45 -15.43 12.35 1.86
CA GLU A 45 -15.73 11.97 3.25
C GLU A 45 -14.81 10.88 3.78
N TRP A 46 -14.32 10.01 2.91
CA TRP A 46 -13.46 8.88 3.26
C TRP A 46 -12.20 8.89 2.39
N VAL A 47 -11.10 8.47 2.99
CA VAL A 47 -9.83 8.35 2.31
C VAL A 47 -9.21 6.99 2.58
N GLY A 48 -8.67 6.38 1.52
CA GLY A 48 -7.80 5.21 1.60
C GLY A 48 -6.39 5.58 1.16
N ILE A 49 -5.39 5.23 1.96
CA ILE A 49 -3.99 5.47 1.66
C ILE A 49 -3.32 4.14 1.36
N PHE A 50 -2.65 4.07 0.21
CA PHE A 50 -1.91 2.91 -0.26
C PHE A 50 -0.51 3.33 -0.68
N PRO A 51 0.53 2.56 -0.36
CA PRO A 51 1.82 2.69 -1.01
C PRO A 51 1.73 2.18 -2.46
N VAL A 52 2.66 2.60 -3.31
CA VAL A 52 2.68 2.23 -4.75
C VAL A 52 3.48 0.97 -5.04
N ASP A 53 4.17 0.42 -4.05
CA ASP A 53 5.08 -0.72 -4.12
C ASP A 53 4.45 -2.07 -3.71
N ILE A 54 3.12 -2.15 -3.71
CA ILE A 54 2.33 -3.36 -3.43
C ILE A 54 1.82 -3.99 -4.74
N PRO A 55 2.62 -4.80 -5.43
CA PRO A 55 2.37 -5.24 -6.81
C PRO A 55 1.17 -6.17 -6.98
N LEU A 56 0.69 -6.78 -5.88
CA LEU A 56 -0.45 -7.70 -5.91
C LEU A 56 -1.78 -7.02 -5.60
N ALA A 57 -1.78 -5.71 -5.31
CA ALA A 57 -3.00 -4.97 -5.04
C ALA A 57 -3.92 -4.95 -6.27
N THR A 58 -5.20 -5.22 -6.06
CA THR A 58 -6.25 -5.14 -7.09
C THR A 58 -7.43 -4.33 -6.59
N GLY A 59 -8.19 -3.74 -7.51
CA GLY A 59 -9.44 -3.03 -7.15
C GLY A 59 -10.40 -3.91 -6.34
N ALA A 60 -10.57 -5.17 -6.74
CA ALA A 60 -11.42 -6.12 -6.02
C ALA A 60 -10.96 -6.36 -4.56
N GLU A 61 -9.64 -6.42 -4.33
CA GLU A 61 -9.10 -6.56 -2.98
C GLU A 61 -9.34 -5.30 -2.14
N ILE A 62 -9.16 -4.12 -2.74
CA ILE A 62 -9.46 -2.85 -2.10
C ILE A 62 -10.94 -2.74 -1.73
N ASP A 63 -11.85 -3.08 -2.64
CA ASP A 63 -13.30 -3.09 -2.40
C ASP A 63 -13.68 -4.05 -1.27
N ARG A 64 -13.04 -5.22 -1.21
CA ARG A 64 -13.22 -6.19 -0.13
C ARG A 64 -12.83 -5.62 1.23
N LEU A 65 -11.69 -4.93 1.30
CA LEU A 65 -11.21 -4.28 2.53
C LEU A 65 -12.15 -3.18 2.99
N ILE A 66 -12.54 -2.27 2.08
CA ILE A 66 -13.49 -1.19 2.36
C ILE A 66 -14.83 -1.76 2.85
N SER A 67 -15.33 -2.81 2.20
CA SER A 67 -16.56 -3.49 2.59
C SER A 67 -16.46 -4.09 3.99
N SER A 68 -15.33 -4.72 4.32
CA SER A 68 -15.10 -5.30 5.65
C SER A 68 -15.09 -4.23 6.75
N VAL A 69 -14.48 -3.06 6.49
CA VAL A 69 -14.47 -1.93 7.43
C VAL A 69 -15.86 -1.36 7.61
N ASN A 70 -16.62 -1.17 6.51
CA ASN A 70 -17.99 -0.64 6.54
C ASN A 70 -18.93 -1.58 7.28
N GLN A 71 -18.82 -2.88 7.09
CA GLN A 71 -19.60 -3.86 7.83
C GLN A 71 -19.35 -3.78 9.34
N LYS A 72 -18.10 -3.65 9.76
CA LYS A 72 -17.75 -3.48 11.17
C LYS A 72 -18.28 -2.16 11.73
N ARG A 73 -18.20 -1.07 10.96
CA ARG A 73 -18.77 0.23 11.33
C ARG A 73 -20.26 0.12 11.63
N CYS A 74 -21.03 -0.47 10.72
CA CYS A 74 -22.48 -0.65 10.89
C CYS A 74 -22.83 -1.52 12.11
N ASN A 75 -22.08 -2.62 12.30
CA ASN A 75 -22.33 -3.56 13.39
C ASN A 75 -22.00 -3.00 14.79
N LEU A 76 -21.01 -2.08 14.86
CA LEU A 76 -20.55 -1.54 16.14
C LEU A 76 -21.19 -0.21 16.51
N ASP A 77 -21.87 0.45 15.55
CA ASP A 77 -22.33 1.86 15.69
C ASP A 77 -21.23 2.79 16.25
N ARG A 78 -20.03 2.62 15.72
CA ARG A 78 -18.83 3.33 16.18
C ARG A 78 -18.05 3.87 15.02
N LYS A 79 -17.28 4.93 15.30
CA LYS A 79 -16.27 5.44 14.40
C LYS A 79 -15.15 4.39 14.24
N VAL A 80 -14.73 4.14 13.02
CA VAL A 80 -13.75 3.10 12.69
C VAL A 80 -12.61 3.64 11.85
N MET A 81 -11.47 3.00 11.98
CA MET A 81 -10.31 3.13 11.09
C MET A 81 -9.93 1.73 10.59
N GLY A 82 -9.95 1.53 9.29
CA GLY A 82 -9.43 0.31 8.66
C GLY A 82 -7.93 0.37 8.54
N ILE A 83 -7.25 -0.73 8.81
CA ILE A 83 -5.79 -0.83 8.71
C ILE A 83 -5.36 -2.22 8.25
N THR A 84 -4.43 -2.27 7.29
CA THR A 84 -3.73 -3.51 6.88
C THR A 84 -2.23 -3.31 7.12
N PRO A 85 -1.59 -4.21 7.86
CA PRO A 85 -0.13 -4.17 8.05
C PRO A 85 0.61 -4.64 6.80
N CYS A 86 1.91 -4.30 6.70
CA CYS A 86 2.85 -5.00 5.83
C CYS A 86 3.09 -6.44 6.32
N GLY A 87 3.78 -7.27 5.53
CA GLY A 87 4.05 -8.68 5.87
C GLY A 87 4.78 -8.87 7.19
N LYS A 88 5.70 -7.99 7.54
CA LYS A 88 6.44 -7.99 8.82
C LYS A 88 5.63 -7.43 10.00
N ARG A 89 4.44 -6.89 9.75
CA ARG A 89 3.56 -6.22 10.73
C ARG A 89 4.19 -5.02 11.45
N ASP A 90 5.21 -4.44 10.87
CA ASP A 90 5.85 -3.20 11.35
C ASP A 90 5.27 -1.97 10.63
N GLY A 91 5.14 -2.05 9.31
CA GLY A 91 4.59 -1.02 8.45
C GLY A 91 3.06 -1.08 8.26
N THR A 92 2.50 -0.05 7.63
CA THR A 92 1.08 0.07 7.26
C THR A 92 0.95 0.18 5.75
N ASN A 93 0.34 -0.82 5.09
CA ASN A 93 0.14 -0.87 3.64
C ASN A 93 -1.27 -0.43 3.20
N PHE A 94 -2.20 -0.30 4.13
CA PHE A 94 -3.50 0.32 3.90
C PHE A 94 -4.00 1.00 5.16
N LEU A 95 -4.44 2.25 5.01
CA LEU A 95 -5.10 2.99 6.06
C LEU A 95 -6.38 3.62 5.49
N PHE A 96 -7.55 3.39 6.12
CA PHE A 96 -8.84 3.85 5.64
C PHE A 96 -9.65 4.47 6.78
N PHE A 97 -10.04 5.74 6.63
CA PHE A 97 -10.75 6.47 7.67
C PHE A 97 -11.57 7.63 7.11
N ASN A 98 -12.49 8.15 7.92
CA ASN A 98 -13.26 9.35 7.57
C ASN A 98 -12.37 10.60 7.69
N THR A 99 -12.39 11.46 6.67
CA THR A 99 -11.54 12.65 6.58
C THR A 99 -11.81 13.69 7.66
N ALA A 100 -12.96 13.64 8.34
CA ALA A 100 -13.28 14.50 9.47
C ALA A 100 -12.60 14.07 10.79
N GLU A 101 -12.04 12.85 10.85
CA GLU A 101 -11.36 12.37 12.04
C GLU A 101 -9.96 13.01 12.17
N PRO A 102 -9.53 13.41 13.38
CA PRO A 102 -8.27 14.13 13.59
C PRO A 102 -7.06 13.17 13.65
N ILE A 103 -6.95 12.29 12.63
CA ILE A 103 -5.87 11.30 12.56
C ILE A 103 -4.57 12.00 12.15
N VAL A 104 -3.53 11.84 12.96
CA VAL A 104 -2.17 12.25 12.62
C VAL A 104 -1.44 11.02 12.04
N LEU A 105 -1.03 11.12 10.79
CA LEU A 105 -0.31 10.05 10.11
C LEU A 105 1.08 9.85 10.70
N LYS A 106 1.48 8.60 10.83
CA LYS A 106 2.73 8.15 11.46
C LYS A 106 3.43 7.08 10.61
N TYR A 107 3.47 7.28 9.29
CA TYR A 107 4.21 6.39 8.40
C TYR A 107 5.71 6.41 8.70
N GLY A 108 6.35 5.27 8.55
CA GLY A 108 7.73 4.97 8.91
C GLY A 108 7.80 3.71 9.78
N SER A 109 8.96 3.45 10.38
CA SER A 109 9.15 2.27 11.25
C SER A 109 8.13 2.26 12.40
N GLY A 110 7.54 1.10 12.64
CA GLY A 110 6.51 0.91 13.67
C GLY A 110 5.15 1.52 13.33
N SER A 111 4.92 1.96 12.10
CA SER A 111 3.73 2.71 11.71
C SER A 111 2.43 1.96 11.98
N PHE A 112 2.42 0.62 11.90
CA PHE A 112 1.23 -0.18 12.20
C PHE A 112 0.76 0.00 13.65
N ASN A 113 1.67 -0.06 14.62
CA ASN A 113 1.36 0.15 16.02
C ASN A 113 1.03 1.61 16.31
N LEU A 114 1.79 2.55 15.72
CA LEU A 114 1.57 3.99 15.90
C LEU A 114 0.20 4.44 15.37
N HIS A 115 -0.26 3.91 14.25
CA HIS A 115 -1.60 4.20 13.74
C HIS A 115 -2.70 3.61 14.62
N GLN A 116 -2.51 2.42 15.20
CA GLN A 116 -3.47 1.86 16.16
C GLN A 116 -3.53 2.67 17.47
N GLU A 117 -2.39 3.18 17.96
CA GLU A 117 -2.36 4.11 19.10
C GLU A 117 -3.08 5.40 18.78
N MET A 118 -2.87 5.95 17.58
CA MET A 118 -3.57 7.15 17.13
C MET A 118 -5.08 6.92 17.04
N ALA A 119 -5.52 5.78 16.52
CA ALA A 119 -6.94 5.44 16.49
C ALA A 119 -7.54 5.41 17.91
N ARG A 120 -6.84 4.78 18.87
CA ARG A 120 -7.27 4.77 20.28
C ARG A 120 -7.36 6.18 20.86
N TYR A 121 -6.37 7.03 20.59
CA TYR A 121 -6.36 8.42 21.02
C TYR A 121 -7.55 9.20 20.45
N CYS A 122 -7.89 8.96 19.19
CA CYS A 122 -9.05 9.57 18.51
C CYS A 122 -10.39 8.87 18.83
N GLN A 123 -10.41 7.90 19.73
CA GLN A 123 -11.60 7.10 20.09
C GLN A 123 -12.21 6.33 18.90
N LEU A 124 -11.37 5.93 17.95
CA LEU A 124 -11.74 5.10 16.82
C LEU A 124 -11.50 3.61 17.13
N THR A 125 -12.36 2.76 16.62
CA THR A 125 -12.12 1.32 16.62
C THR A 125 -11.24 0.94 15.43
N SER A 126 -10.04 0.43 15.68
CA SER A 126 -9.18 -0.13 14.62
C SER A 126 -9.79 -1.44 14.11
N VAL A 127 -10.07 -1.48 12.81
CA VAL A 127 -10.49 -2.69 12.11
C VAL A 127 -9.29 -3.21 11.34
N ILE A 128 -8.59 -4.19 11.90
CA ILE A 128 -7.46 -4.83 11.22
C ILE A 128 -8.04 -5.78 10.18
N VAL A 129 -7.64 -5.60 8.92
CA VAL A 129 -8.02 -6.48 7.81
C VAL A 129 -6.73 -7.03 7.21
N ASP A 130 -6.45 -8.28 7.50
CA ASP A 130 -5.29 -8.96 6.93
C ASP A 130 -5.57 -9.25 5.44
N SER A 131 -4.59 -8.91 4.60
CA SER A 131 -4.61 -9.16 3.17
C SER A 131 -3.22 -9.54 2.70
N TYR A 132 -3.07 -10.76 2.20
CA TYR A 132 -1.80 -11.20 1.62
C TYR A 132 -1.40 -10.30 0.43
N ALA A 133 -2.34 -9.96 -0.44
CA ALA A 133 -2.04 -9.14 -1.61
C ALA A 133 -1.54 -7.72 -1.27
N LEU A 134 -1.99 -7.14 -0.15
CA LEU A 134 -1.52 -5.84 0.31
C LEU A 134 -0.36 -5.93 1.29
N SER A 135 -0.01 -7.11 1.80
CA SER A 135 1.12 -7.28 2.71
C SER A 135 2.46 -7.45 2.00
N VAL A 136 2.44 -7.74 0.69
CA VAL A 136 3.64 -7.90 -0.14
C VAL A 136 4.02 -6.54 -0.71
N ASP A 137 4.98 -5.90 -0.08
CA ASP A 137 5.63 -4.66 -0.51
C ASP A 137 7.06 -4.95 -1.03
N LEU A 138 7.56 -4.12 -1.92
CA LEU A 138 8.87 -4.29 -2.56
C LEU A 138 9.82 -3.15 -2.15
N ASP A 139 10.24 -3.15 -0.90
CA ASP A 139 11.12 -2.13 -0.33
C ASP A 139 12.60 -2.41 -0.56
N GLU A 140 13.00 -3.68 -0.53
CA GLU A 140 14.38 -4.12 -0.59
C GLU A 140 14.61 -5.13 -1.71
N LYS A 141 15.89 -5.34 -2.06
CA LYS A 141 16.24 -6.37 -3.06
C LYS A 141 15.76 -7.77 -2.66
N SER A 142 15.80 -8.10 -1.38
CA SER A 142 15.30 -9.36 -0.84
C SER A 142 13.82 -9.58 -1.14
N ASP A 143 13.01 -8.51 -1.07
CA ASP A 143 11.56 -8.59 -1.32
C ASP A 143 11.30 -8.88 -2.82
N ILE A 144 12.13 -8.31 -3.71
CA ILE A 144 12.09 -8.61 -5.15
C ILE A 144 12.47 -10.08 -5.41
N ASP A 145 13.53 -10.56 -4.77
CA ASP A 145 13.99 -11.94 -4.90
C ASP A 145 12.89 -12.91 -4.41
N GLU A 146 12.26 -12.62 -3.27
CA GLU A 146 11.14 -13.40 -2.72
C GLU A 146 9.90 -13.34 -3.63
N PHE A 147 9.55 -12.16 -4.14
CA PHE A 147 8.47 -11.96 -5.10
C PHE A 147 8.67 -12.85 -6.36
N ILE A 148 9.89 -12.91 -6.89
CA ILE A 148 10.21 -13.77 -8.04
C ILE A 148 10.08 -15.26 -7.68
N LEU A 149 10.63 -15.68 -6.55
CA LEU A 149 10.57 -17.08 -6.11
C LEU A 149 9.11 -17.55 -5.94
N HIS A 150 8.26 -16.75 -5.30
CA HIS A 150 6.83 -17.03 -5.19
C HIS A 150 6.13 -17.01 -6.55
N GLY A 151 6.50 -16.08 -7.42
CA GLY A 151 5.91 -15.91 -8.73
C GLY A 151 6.22 -17.03 -9.70
N ILE A 152 7.36 -17.73 -9.59
CA ILE A 152 7.69 -18.90 -10.44
C ILE A 152 6.60 -19.99 -10.35
N GLN A 153 5.99 -20.15 -9.18
CA GLN A 153 4.98 -21.17 -8.92
C GLN A 153 3.54 -20.63 -8.87
N ASN A 154 3.35 -19.29 -8.98
CA ASN A 154 2.06 -18.67 -8.79
C ASN A 154 1.69 -17.70 -9.92
N SER A 155 0.70 -18.10 -10.72
CA SER A 155 0.23 -17.32 -11.88
C SER A 155 -0.35 -15.94 -11.51
N THR A 156 -0.75 -15.69 -10.26
CA THR A 156 -1.23 -14.39 -9.81
C THR A 156 -0.11 -13.36 -9.88
N PHE A 157 1.09 -13.71 -9.42
CA PHE A 157 2.28 -12.85 -9.51
C PHE A 157 2.65 -12.57 -10.97
N GLN A 158 2.59 -13.61 -11.83
CA GLN A 158 2.96 -13.53 -13.24
C GLN A 158 2.06 -12.61 -14.06
N LYS A 159 0.86 -12.30 -13.59
CA LYS A 159 -0.08 -11.38 -14.25
C LYS A 159 0.16 -9.91 -13.92
N THR A 160 1.09 -9.60 -13.01
CA THR A 160 1.36 -8.23 -12.59
C THR A 160 2.26 -7.49 -13.60
N ALA A 161 2.12 -6.16 -13.64
CA ALA A 161 3.02 -5.31 -14.42
C ALA A 161 4.46 -5.42 -13.92
N THR A 162 4.63 -5.57 -12.59
CA THR A 162 5.92 -5.78 -11.93
C THR A 162 6.60 -7.05 -12.44
N TRP A 163 5.90 -8.18 -12.53
CA TRP A 163 6.46 -9.41 -13.09
C TRP A 163 6.93 -9.21 -14.53
N SER A 164 6.09 -8.62 -15.37
CA SER A 164 6.41 -8.33 -16.76
C SER A 164 7.63 -7.42 -16.90
N PHE A 165 7.80 -6.46 -16.00
CA PHE A 165 8.98 -5.60 -15.94
C PHE A 165 10.23 -6.39 -15.55
N LEU A 166 10.17 -7.19 -14.48
CA LEU A 166 11.30 -7.99 -13.99
C LEU A 166 11.76 -9.02 -15.03
N GLN A 167 10.81 -9.60 -15.76
CA GLN A 167 11.10 -10.53 -16.87
C GLN A 167 11.84 -9.83 -18.00
N ARG A 168 11.35 -8.68 -18.47
CA ARG A 168 12.03 -7.89 -19.52
C ARG A 168 13.45 -7.45 -19.12
N LYS A 169 13.70 -7.25 -17.82
CA LYS A 169 15.00 -6.86 -17.28
C LYS A 169 15.93 -8.05 -16.99
N GLY A 170 15.47 -9.30 -17.23
CA GLY A 170 16.25 -10.51 -17.02
C GLY A 170 16.48 -10.87 -15.54
N TYR A 171 15.71 -10.29 -14.61
CA TYR A 171 15.83 -10.63 -13.18
C TYR A 171 15.35 -12.04 -12.88
N ILE A 172 14.28 -12.48 -13.55
CA ILE A 172 13.69 -13.81 -13.34
C ILE A 172 14.66 -14.90 -13.76
N ASP A 173 15.26 -14.77 -14.96
CA ASP A 173 16.23 -15.74 -15.49
C ASP A 173 17.47 -15.87 -14.59
N ARG A 174 17.91 -14.76 -13.99
CA ARG A 174 19.04 -14.78 -13.04
C ARG A 174 18.71 -15.58 -11.78
N ILE A 175 17.55 -15.37 -11.18
CA ILE A 175 17.13 -16.09 -9.97
C ILE A 175 16.98 -17.60 -10.28
N GLN A 176 16.35 -17.96 -11.40
CA GLN A 176 16.21 -19.35 -11.81
C GLN A 176 17.57 -20.04 -12.04
N SER A 177 18.53 -19.34 -12.69
CA SER A 177 19.85 -19.91 -12.94
C SER A 177 20.67 -20.11 -11.66
N MET A 178 20.49 -19.23 -10.65
CA MET A 178 21.14 -19.39 -9.32
C MET A 178 20.59 -20.61 -8.57
N GLY A 179 19.27 -20.85 -8.64
CA GLY A 179 18.64 -22.03 -8.01
C GLY A 179 19.17 -23.36 -8.57
N HIS A 180 19.36 -23.46 -9.88
CA HIS A 180 19.90 -24.67 -10.52
C HIS A 180 21.36 -24.95 -10.19
N GLN A 181 22.17 -23.93 -9.87
CA GLN A 181 23.56 -24.14 -9.46
C GLN A 181 23.68 -24.71 -8.04
N TYR A 182 22.74 -24.40 -7.14
CA TYR A 182 22.72 -24.99 -5.79
C TYR A 182 22.25 -26.45 -5.79
N GLU A 183 21.31 -26.82 -6.67
CA GLU A 183 20.83 -28.22 -6.78
C GLU A 183 21.88 -29.18 -7.41
N GLN A 184 22.81 -28.65 -8.21
CA GLN A 184 23.88 -29.48 -8.84
C GLN A 184 25.14 -29.61 -7.95
N SER A 185 25.20 -28.91 -6.83
CA SER A 185 26.36 -28.89 -5.93
C SER A 185 26.16 -29.72 -4.65
N CYS A 186 25.00 -30.39 -4.53
CA CYS A 186 24.64 -31.36 -3.49
C CYS A 186 24.60 -32.78 -4.06
#